data_937f4c35b147195a22e4a1389084addf
#
_entry.id   937f4c35b147195a22e4a1389084addf
#
_cell.length_a   1.000
_cell.length_b   1.000
_cell.length_c   1.000
_cell.angle_alpha   90.00
_cell.angle_beta   90.00
_cell.angle_gamma   90.00
#
_symmetry.space_group_name_H-M   'P 1'
#
loop_
_entity.id
_entity.type
_entity.pdbx_description
1 polymer ?
#
loop_
_entity_poly.entity_id
_entity_poly.type
_entity_poly.pdbx_seq_one_letter_code
_entity_poly.pdbx_strand_id
1 'polypeptide(L)'
;MGISVKKLTIAVSVALLTLFIVAPVQAAAKPTSVPGCSKPTAKAHTPATVKEPMTIAKSLPKTMTIETNCGQIVISLLTSKAPLTITKMSALAKAKYFDLTYCHRLTTEGLFVLQCGDPSATGSGNPTGWKGYKEENLPEYKANNYPAGTVAMANAGKGTNGSQFFLVYKDTQLGSDYTIWGKITKGLDLLNKVGTVGAYKINSSDNKPYYASDGYPIQPIELRKVSVK
;
A
#
# COMPACT_ATOMS: atom_id res chain seq x y z
N MET A 1 69.71 56.87 -45.36
CA MET A 1 69.35 55.42 -45.14
C MET A 1 68.66 55.30 -43.80
N GLY A 2 67.35 55.43 -43.82
CA GLY A 2 66.55 55.44 -42.56
C GLY A 2 65.88 54.10 -42.38
N ILE A 3 66.13 53.49 -41.19
CA ILE A 3 65.54 52.19 -40.81
C ILE A 3 64.25 52.47 -40.01
N SER A 4 63.10 52.07 -40.60
CA SER A 4 61.84 52.22 -39.96
C SER A 4 61.61 51.05 -38.99
N VAL A 5 61.38 51.31 -37.72
CA VAL A 5 61.06 50.33 -36.71
C VAL A 5 59.53 50.24 -36.56
N LYS A 6 58.93 49.14 -37.06
CA LYS A 6 57.54 48.85 -36.82
C LYS A 6 57.30 48.39 -35.39
N LYS A 7 56.49 49.15 -34.67
CA LYS A 7 55.99 48.72 -33.31
C LYS A 7 54.97 47.59 -33.46
N LEU A 8 55.27 46.43 -32.86
CA LEU A 8 54.38 45.28 -32.78
C LEU A 8 53.56 45.42 -31.50
N THR A 9 52.27 45.67 -31.64
CA THR A 9 51.31 45.73 -30.54
C THR A 9 50.79 44.31 -30.24
N ILE A 10 51.14 43.72 -29.11
CA ILE A 10 50.62 42.43 -28.65
C ILE A 10 49.33 42.69 -27.90
N ALA A 11 48.22 42.25 -28.44
CA ALA A 11 46.94 42.26 -27.76
C ALA A 11 46.83 41.03 -26.84
N VAL A 12 46.83 41.28 -25.53
CA VAL A 12 46.60 40.23 -24.54
C VAL A 12 45.10 40.06 -24.36
N SER A 13 44.55 38.96 -24.92
CA SER A 13 43.16 38.56 -24.67
C SER A 13 43.06 37.87 -23.34
N VAL A 14 42.43 38.52 -22.36
CA VAL A 14 42.09 37.92 -21.07
C VAL A 14 40.81 37.10 -21.25
N ALA A 15 40.93 35.77 -21.32
CA ALA A 15 39.80 34.86 -21.28
C ALA A 15 39.26 34.76 -19.84
N LEU A 16 38.05 35.33 -19.63
CA LEU A 16 37.33 35.17 -18.38
C LEU A 16 36.80 33.72 -18.29
N LEU A 17 37.44 32.88 -17.50
CA LEU A 17 36.96 31.54 -17.18
C LEU A 17 35.84 31.68 -16.13
N THR A 18 34.57 31.63 -16.56
CA THR A 18 33.41 31.56 -15.66
C THR A 18 33.35 30.18 -15.05
N LEU A 19 33.73 30.02 -13.80
CA LEU A 19 33.56 28.79 -13.02
C LEU A 19 32.09 28.64 -12.70
N PHE A 20 31.39 27.74 -13.42
CA PHE A 20 30.05 27.31 -13.02
C PHE A 20 30.18 26.45 -11.76
N ILE A 21 29.85 27.00 -10.60
CA ILE A 21 29.70 26.24 -9.37
C ILE A 21 28.41 25.49 -9.47
N VAL A 22 28.49 24.21 -9.88
CA VAL A 22 27.32 23.28 -9.79
C VAL A 22 27.16 22.96 -8.29
N ALA A 23 26.18 23.61 -7.67
CA ALA A 23 25.79 23.25 -6.32
C ALA A 23 25.35 21.77 -6.28
N PRO A 24 25.82 20.95 -5.31
CA PRO A 24 25.36 19.57 -5.21
C PRO A 24 23.87 19.57 -4.95
N VAL A 25 23.11 18.91 -5.84
CA VAL A 25 21.69 18.63 -5.61
C VAL A 25 21.61 17.67 -4.44
N GLN A 26 21.30 18.22 -3.27
CA GLN A 26 21.12 17.41 -2.07
C GLN A 26 19.85 16.60 -2.24
N ALA A 27 19.95 15.27 -2.28
CA ALA A 27 18.80 14.38 -2.33
C ALA A 27 17.88 14.71 -1.13
N ALA A 28 16.61 15.00 -1.41
CA ALA A 28 15.64 15.27 -0.36
C ALA A 28 15.56 14.08 0.59
N ALA A 29 15.62 14.35 1.91
CA ALA A 29 15.50 13.32 2.92
C ALA A 29 14.17 12.57 2.75
N LYS A 30 14.21 11.24 2.88
CA LYS A 30 13.01 10.41 2.75
C LYS A 30 11.99 10.82 3.83
N PRO A 31 10.69 11.04 3.49
CA PRO A 31 9.69 11.42 4.48
C PRO A 31 9.51 10.31 5.51
N THR A 32 9.31 10.68 6.77
CA THR A 32 9.09 9.73 7.90
C THR A 32 7.62 9.62 8.29
N SER A 33 6.74 10.42 7.67
CA SER A 33 5.30 10.41 7.92
C SER A 33 4.54 10.95 6.71
N VAL A 34 3.26 10.67 6.65
CA VAL A 34 2.33 11.25 5.66
C VAL A 34 1.65 12.46 6.30
N PRO A 35 1.75 13.66 5.70
CA PRO A 35 1.06 14.85 6.20
C PRO A 35 -0.45 14.65 6.31
N GLY A 36 -1.05 15.16 7.40
CA GLY A 36 -2.49 15.05 7.66
C GLY A 36 -2.93 13.76 8.34
N CYS A 37 -2.03 12.81 8.58
CA CYS A 37 -2.32 11.64 9.40
C CYS A 37 -2.37 12.02 10.88
N SER A 38 -3.40 11.55 11.59
CA SER A 38 -3.45 11.65 13.04
C SER A 38 -2.82 10.40 13.68
N LYS A 39 -2.46 10.51 14.95
CA LYS A 39 -1.91 9.40 15.73
C LYS A 39 -2.94 8.25 15.79
N PRO A 40 -2.55 7.00 15.50
CA PRO A 40 -3.45 5.87 15.65
C PRO A 40 -3.75 5.59 17.13
N THR A 41 -4.92 5.03 17.38
CA THR A 41 -5.42 4.67 18.71
C THR A 41 -5.69 3.18 18.87
N ALA A 42 -5.74 2.45 17.75
CA ALA A 42 -5.94 1.00 17.74
C ALA A 42 -4.87 0.26 18.54
N LYS A 43 -5.22 -0.95 18.97
CA LYS A 43 -4.29 -1.92 19.55
C LYS A 43 -4.52 -3.26 18.87
N ALA A 44 -3.45 -3.98 18.56
CA ALA A 44 -3.56 -5.35 18.10
C ALA A 44 -4.32 -6.19 19.15
N HIS A 45 -5.26 -7.00 18.68
CA HIS A 45 -6.10 -7.83 19.55
C HIS A 45 -6.45 -9.17 18.87
N THR A 46 -6.88 -10.12 19.67
CA THR A 46 -7.33 -11.42 19.15
C THR A 46 -8.50 -11.25 18.18
N PRO A 47 -8.46 -11.89 16.99
CA PRO A 47 -9.54 -11.84 16.02
C PRO A 47 -10.87 -12.30 16.64
N ALA A 48 -11.92 -11.52 16.45
CA ALA A 48 -13.25 -11.83 16.96
C ALA A 48 -13.87 -13.01 16.21
N THR A 49 -14.76 -13.74 16.90
CA THR A 49 -15.62 -14.72 16.26
C THR A 49 -16.76 -14.00 15.52
N VAL A 50 -16.85 -14.22 14.22
CA VAL A 50 -17.95 -13.73 13.38
C VAL A 50 -18.59 -14.93 12.69
N LYS A 51 -19.90 -15.04 12.72
CA LYS A 51 -20.59 -16.14 12.03
C LYS A 51 -20.27 -16.10 10.53
N GLU A 52 -19.70 -17.17 10.02
CA GLU A 52 -19.32 -17.28 8.61
C GLU A 52 -20.57 -17.40 7.73
N PRO A 53 -20.77 -16.51 6.73
CA PRO A 53 -21.81 -16.73 5.73
C PRO A 53 -21.47 -17.92 4.84
N MET A 54 -22.39 -18.90 4.76
CA MET A 54 -22.18 -20.12 3.97
C MET A 54 -22.77 -20.01 2.56
N THR A 55 -23.59 -18.99 2.28
CA THR A 55 -24.22 -18.74 0.98
C THR A 55 -24.05 -17.29 0.57
N ILE A 56 -24.10 -17.04 -0.72
CA ILE A 56 -24.05 -15.67 -1.27
C ILE A 56 -25.29 -14.90 -0.81
N ALA A 57 -25.07 -13.66 -0.34
CA ALA A 57 -26.16 -12.79 0.11
C ALA A 57 -27.06 -12.39 -1.06
N LYS A 58 -28.38 -12.33 -0.83
CA LYS A 58 -29.37 -11.94 -1.83
C LYS A 58 -29.16 -10.54 -2.41
N SER A 59 -28.61 -9.63 -1.60
CA SER A 59 -28.24 -8.27 -2.01
C SER A 59 -26.83 -7.98 -1.57
N LEU A 60 -25.99 -7.55 -2.51
CA LEU A 60 -24.60 -7.21 -2.27
C LEU A 60 -24.40 -5.70 -2.29
N PRO A 61 -23.63 -5.14 -1.35
CA PRO A 61 -23.25 -3.74 -1.39
C PRO A 61 -22.41 -3.43 -2.62
N LYS A 62 -22.45 -2.19 -3.09
CA LYS A 62 -21.67 -1.72 -4.23
C LYS A 62 -20.37 -1.03 -3.82
N THR A 63 -20.28 -0.62 -2.56
CA THR A 63 -19.17 0.19 -2.07
C THR A 63 -18.75 -0.27 -0.68
N MET A 64 -17.44 -0.29 -0.44
CA MET A 64 -16.86 -0.36 0.89
C MET A 64 -16.08 0.93 1.14
N THR A 65 -16.31 1.54 2.30
CA THR A 65 -15.60 2.73 2.75
C THR A 65 -14.76 2.38 3.97
N ILE A 66 -13.48 2.69 3.92
CA ILE A 66 -12.53 2.53 5.02
C ILE A 66 -12.13 3.93 5.49
N GLU A 67 -12.55 4.31 6.68
CA GLU A 67 -12.07 5.51 7.37
C GLU A 67 -10.75 5.18 8.05
N THR A 68 -9.67 5.85 7.68
CA THR A 68 -8.35 5.65 8.29
C THR A 68 -7.92 6.85 9.13
N ASN A 69 -6.86 6.70 9.90
CA ASN A 69 -6.20 7.82 10.58
C ASN A 69 -5.55 8.83 9.62
N CYS A 70 -5.45 8.50 8.33
CA CYS A 70 -4.83 9.30 7.28
C CYS A 70 -5.82 9.79 6.21
N GLY A 71 -7.11 9.49 6.35
CA GLY A 71 -8.14 9.83 5.39
C GLY A 71 -8.96 8.62 4.94
N GLN A 72 -9.81 8.83 3.95
CA GLN A 72 -10.78 7.85 3.49
C GLN A 72 -10.28 7.10 2.26
N ILE A 73 -10.47 5.78 2.26
CA ILE A 73 -10.32 4.91 1.09
C ILE A 73 -11.70 4.40 0.71
N VAL A 74 -12.09 4.57 -0.55
CA VAL A 74 -13.39 4.09 -1.07
C VAL A 74 -13.12 3.04 -2.15
N ILE A 75 -13.81 1.90 -2.04
CA ILE A 75 -13.66 0.74 -2.90
C ILE A 75 -15.00 0.48 -3.59
N SER A 76 -15.01 0.47 -4.92
CA SER A 76 -16.11 -0.08 -5.72
C SER A 76 -16.01 -1.59 -5.73
N LEU A 77 -17.07 -2.29 -5.34
CA LEU A 77 -17.11 -3.75 -5.17
C LEU A 77 -17.50 -4.45 -6.47
N LEU A 78 -16.77 -5.48 -6.87
CA LEU A 78 -16.99 -6.23 -8.10
C LEU A 78 -18.01 -7.35 -7.89
N THR A 79 -19.24 -6.98 -7.54
CA THR A 79 -20.31 -7.88 -7.05
C THR A 79 -20.67 -9.02 -7.99
N SER A 80 -20.56 -8.84 -9.31
CA SER A 80 -20.81 -9.88 -10.31
C SER A 80 -19.64 -10.85 -10.48
N LYS A 81 -18.44 -10.47 -10.03
CA LYS A 81 -17.20 -11.23 -10.25
C LYS A 81 -16.72 -11.98 -9.01
N ALA A 82 -16.96 -11.42 -7.82
CA ALA A 82 -16.53 -12.00 -6.55
C ALA A 82 -17.66 -11.99 -5.49
N PRO A 83 -18.85 -12.54 -5.79
CA PRO A 83 -20.03 -12.41 -4.93
C PRO A 83 -19.87 -13.09 -3.56
N LEU A 84 -19.19 -14.24 -3.48
CA LEU A 84 -18.95 -14.91 -2.21
C LEU A 84 -17.97 -14.11 -1.34
N THR A 85 -16.86 -13.64 -1.91
CA THR A 85 -15.87 -12.80 -1.22
C THR A 85 -16.54 -11.54 -0.69
N ILE A 86 -17.34 -10.85 -1.50
CA ILE A 86 -18.04 -9.63 -1.08
C ILE A 86 -19.06 -9.93 0.02
N THR A 87 -19.77 -11.06 -0.04
CA THR A 87 -20.68 -11.50 1.04
C THR A 87 -19.92 -11.63 2.37
N LYS A 88 -18.78 -12.33 2.36
CA LYS A 88 -17.98 -12.59 3.56
C LYS A 88 -17.34 -11.32 4.10
N MET A 89 -16.71 -10.52 3.25
CA MET A 89 -16.09 -9.25 3.63
C MET A 89 -17.11 -8.24 4.16
N SER A 90 -18.33 -8.24 3.58
CA SER A 90 -19.44 -7.41 4.06
C SER A 90 -19.97 -7.84 5.43
N ALA A 91 -20.00 -9.13 5.71
CA ALA A 91 -20.41 -9.66 7.02
C ALA A 91 -19.38 -9.23 8.09
N LEU A 92 -18.09 -9.32 7.78
CA LEU A 92 -17.02 -8.86 8.67
C LEU A 92 -17.11 -7.34 8.92
N ALA A 93 -17.30 -6.54 7.88
CA ALA A 93 -17.46 -5.09 8.01
C ALA A 93 -18.68 -4.71 8.87
N LYS A 94 -19.84 -5.36 8.65
CA LYS A 94 -21.06 -5.16 9.46
C LYS A 94 -20.87 -5.58 10.92
N ALA A 95 -20.07 -6.59 11.18
CA ALA A 95 -19.70 -7.02 12.52
C ALA A 95 -18.61 -6.16 13.17
N LYS A 96 -18.15 -5.08 12.49
CA LYS A 96 -17.06 -4.20 12.93
C LYS A 96 -15.71 -4.92 13.15
N TYR A 97 -15.51 -6.05 12.47
CA TYR A 97 -14.32 -6.88 12.61
C TYR A 97 -13.03 -6.12 12.26
N PHE A 98 -13.12 -5.18 11.31
CA PHE A 98 -11.99 -4.38 10.84
C PHE A 98 -11.80 -3.07 11.61
N ASP A 99 -12.77 -2.68 12.43
CA ASP A 99 -12.72 -1.39 13.14
C ASP A 99 -11.60 -1.41 14.18
N LEU A 100 -10.85 -0.32 14.27
CA LEU A 100 -9.70 -0.15 15.17
C LEU A 100 -8.62 -1.23 14.99
N THR A 101 -8.34 -1.63 13.75
CA THR A 101 -7.26 -2.55 13.38
C THR A 101 -6.19 -1.86 12.56
N TYR A 102 -5.05 -2.51 12.37
CA TYR A 102 -3.94 -1.99 11.56
C TYR A 102 -3.81 -2.68 10.21
N CYS A 103 -3.27 -1.95 9.22
CA CYS A 103 -2.60 -2.59 8.10
C CYS A 103 -1.19 -2.97 8.56
N HIS A 104 -0.91 -4.25 8.58
CA HIS A 104 0.26 -4.83 9.25
C HIS A 104 1.46 -5.06 8.34
N ARG A 105 1.29 -4.94 7.00
CA ARG A 105 2.38 -5.15 6.04
C ARG A 105 2.31 -4.16 4.90
N LEU A 106 3.45 -3.60 4.55
CA LEU A 106 3.66 -2.76 3.37
C LEU A 106 4.84 -3.31 2.58
N THR A 107 4.69 -3.40 1.26
CA THR A 107 5.79 -3.73 0.34
C THR A 107 6.03 -2.57 -0.62
N THR A 108 7.30 -2.28 -0.92
CA THR A 108 7.72 -1.07 -1.64
C THR A 108 8.67 -1.32 -2.80
N GLU A 109 8.96 -2.59 -3.09
CA GLU A 109 9.86 -2.99 -4.18
C GLU A 109 9.36 -4.31 -4.80
N GLY A 110 9.30 -4.37 -6.13
CA GLY A 110 8.80 -5.52 -6.89
C GLY A 110 7.31 -5.81 -6.71
N LEU A 111 6.80 -5.67 -5.51
CA LEU A 111 5.41 -5.78 -5.07
C LEU A 111 5.01 -4.48 -4.36
N PHE A 112 3.86 -3.90 -4.72
CA PHE A 112 3.43 -2.59 -4.19
C PHE A 112 2.04 -2.69 -3.56
N VAL A 113 1.98 -3.23 -2.34
CA VAL A 113 0.72 -3.46 -1.63
C VAL A 113 0.77 -2.99 -0.18
N LEU A 114 -0.39 -2.56 0.33
CA LEU A 114 -0.67 -2.40 1.76
C LEU A 114 -1.65 -3.49 2.16
N GLN A 115 -1.24 -4.39 3.06
CA GLN A 115 -2.04 -5.52 3.52
C GLN A 115 -2.67 -5.24 4.89
N CYS A 116 -3.96 -5.53 5.01
CA CYS A 116 -4.81 -5.26 6.15
C CYS A 116 -5.72 -6.46 6.45
N GLY A 117 -6.59 -6.35 7.46
CA GLY A 117 -7.66 -7.32 7.70
C GLY A 117 -7.31 -8.41 8.72
N ASP A 118 -6.19 -8.26 9.42
CA ASP A 118 -5.83 -9.07 10.58
C ASP A 118 -5.84 -8.22 11.85
N PRO A 119 -6.83 -8.37 12.76
CA PRO A 119 -6.88 -7.64 14.01
C PRO A 119 -5.69 -7.87 14.94
N SER A 120 -5.02 -9.02 14.81
CA SER A 120 -3.82 -9.32 15.61
C SER A 120 -2.56 -8.62 15.10
N ALA A 121 -2.62 -8.05 13.89
CA ALA A 121 -1.50 -7.41 13.19
C ALA A 121 -0.25 -8.30 13.03
N THR A 122 -0.40 -9.62 13.10
CA THR A 122 0.69 -10.60 12.94
C THR A 122 0.86 -11.10 11.50
N GLY A 123 -0.15 -10.88 10.65
CA GLY A 123 -0.25 -11.46 9.32
C GLY A 123 -0.82 -12.89 9.28
N SER A 124 -1.14 -13.44 10.45
CA SER A 124 -1.67 -14.82 10.58
C SER A 124 -3.11 -14.87 11.08
N GLY A 125 -3.66 -13.74 11.58
CA GLY A 125 -4.99 -13.68 12.15
C GLY A 125 -6.09 -13.74 11.08
N ASN A 126 -7.13 -14.52 11.38
CA ASN A 126 -8.37 -14.65 10.61
C ASN A 126 -9.55 -14.77 11.58
N PRO A 127 -10.81 -14.60 11.15
CA PRO A 127 -11.96 -14.75 12.02
C PRO A 127 -11.98 -16.14 12.65
N THR A 128 -12.14 -16.17 13.97
CA THR A 128 -12.12 -17.42 14.72
C THR A 128 -13.19 -18.39 14.22
N GLY A 129 -12.79 -19.59 13.87
CA GLY A 129 -13.66 -20.66 13.37
C GLY A 129 -13.85 -20.70 11.85
N TRP A 130 -13.38 -19.70 11.10
CA TRP A 130 -13.39 -19.77 9.64
C TRP A 130 -12.29 -20.72 9.15
N LYS A 131 -12.66 -21.59 8.20
CA LYS A 131 -11.72 -22.56 7.60
C LYS A 131 -11.10 -22.09 6.28
N GLY A 132 -11.48 -20.89 5.85
CA GLY A 132 -11.14 -20.36 4.55
C GLY A 132 -12.18 -20.67 3.47
N TYR A 133 -12.06 -20.00 2.32
CA TYR A 133 -12.97 -20.18 1.19
C TYR A 133 -12.24 -20.02 -0.14
N LYS A 134 -12.85 -20.56 -1.19
CA LYS A 134 -12.28 -20.63 -2.54
C LYS A 134 -12.13 -19.24 -3.17
N GLU A 135 -11.19 -19.16 -4.08
CA GLU A 135 -10.92 -17.99 -4.91
C GLU A 135 -12.05 -17.77 -5.93
N GLU A 136 -12.24 -16.49 -6.25
CA GLU A 136 -13.13 -16.00 -7.32
C GLU A 136 -12.34 -14.97 -8.15
N ASN A 137 -12.76 -14.72 -9.38
CA ASN A 137 -12.25 -13.64 -10.23
C ASN A 137 -10.70 -13.52 -10.22
N LEU A 138 -10.04 -14.64 -10.49
CA LEU A 138 -8.58 -14.69 -10.62
C LEU A 138 -8.15 -14.03 -11.95
N PRO A 139 -7.12 -13.18 -11.96
CA PRO A 139 -6.62 -12.60 -13.20
C PRO A 139 -5.82 -13.64 -14.01
N GLU A 140 -5.67 -13.37 -15.31
CA GLU A 140 -4.67 -14.06 -16.12
C GLU A 140 -3.26 -13.72 -15.62
N TYR A 141 -2.34 -14.68 -15.72
CA TYR A 141 -0.93 -14.42 -15.42
C TYR A 141 -0.28 -13.63 -16.57
N LYS A 142 -0.03 -12.36 -16.33
CA LYS A 142 0.65 -11.44 -17.26
C LYS A 142 1.29 -10.29 -16.50
N ALA A 143 2.09 -9.48 -17.19
CA ALA A 143 2.65 -8.25 -16.62
C ALA A 143 1.53 -7.37 -16.03
N ASN A 144 1.77 -6.88 -14.82
CA ASN A 144 0.85 -5.98 -14.10
C ASN A 144 -0.58 -6.54 -13.96
N ASN A 145 -0.71 -7.85 -13.74
CA ASN A 145 -2.00 -8.51 -13.59
C ASN A 145 -2.82 -8.04 -12.36
N TYR A 146 -2.18 -7.31 -11.44
CA TYR A 146 -2.82 -6.54 -10.36
C TYR A 146 -2.47 -5.05 -10.52
N PRO A 147 -3.16 -4.31 -11.40
CA PRO A 147 -2.87 -2.89 -11.62
C PRO A 147 -3.19 -2.04 -10.39
N ALA A 148 -2.61 -0.83 -10.34
CA ALA A 148 -2.87 0.14 -9.30
C ALA A 148 -4.36 0.37 -9.08
N GLY A 149 -4.79 0.43 -7.83
CA GLY A 149 -6.18 0.51 -7.42
C GLY A 149 -6.89 -0.83 -7.25
N THR A 150 -6.25 -1.96 -7.57
CA THR A 150 -6.82 -3.29 -7.32
C THR A 150 -6.94 -3.56 -5.81
N VAL A 151 -8.05 -4.19 -5.42
CA VAL A 151 -8.25 -4.75 -4.07
C VAL A 151 -8.43 -6.25 -4.20
N ALA A 152 -7.55 -7.02 -3.53
CA ALA A 152 -7.58 -8.47 -3.61
C ALA A 152 -7.44 -9.14 -2.24
N MET A 153 -7.89 -10.40 -2.15
CA MET A 153 -7.73 -11.20 -0.94
C MET A 153 -6.28 -11.66 -0.78
N ALA A 154 -5.77 -11.60 0.44
CA ALA A 154 -4.57 -12.35 0.81
C ALA A 154 -4.96 -13.77 1.24
N ASN A 155 -4.12 -14.75 0.93
CA ASN A 155 -4.32 -16.14 1.32
C ASN A 155 -2.97 -16.84 1.57
N ALA A 156 -3.02 -18.02 2.16
CA ALA A 156 -1.89 -18.92 2.41
C ALA A 156 -1.89 -20.15 1.48
N GLY A 157 -2.45 -19.99 0.29
CA GLY A 157 -2.66 -21.04 -0.70
C GLY A 157 -4.13 -21.25 -1.04
N LYS A 158 -4.40 -22.16 -1.97
CA LYS A 158 -5.73 -22.39 -2.53
C LYS A 158 -6.79 -22.72 -1.45
N GLY A 159 -7.91 -22.01 -1.49
CA GLY A 159 -9.04 -22.24 -0.58
C GLY A 159 -8.84 -21.64 0.81
N THR A 160 -7.81 -20.82 1.04
CA THR A 160 -7.51 -20.25 2.36
C THR A 160 -7.82 -18.77 2.50
N ASN A 161 -8.63 -18.20 1.61
CA ASN A 161 -9.12 -16.83 1.79
C ASN A 161 -9.81 -16.67 3.15
N GLY A 162 -9.49 -15.62 3.87
CA GLY A 162 -10.06 -15.31 5.18
C GLY A 162 -10.60 -13.89 5.27
N SER A 163 -10.05 -13.11 6.19
CA SER A 163 -10.35 -11.68 6.34
C SER A 163 -9.28 -10.75 5.75
N GLN A 164 -8.08 -11.27 5.52
CA GLN A 164 -6.96 -10.43 5.09
C GLN A 164 -7.08 -10.07 3.61
N PHE A 165 -6.78 -8.82 3.30
CA PHE A 165 -6.81 -8.28 1.94
C PHE A 165 -5.67 -7.30 1.73
N PHE A 166 -5.35 -7.02 0.47
CA PHE A 166 -4.35 -6.01 0.14
C PHE A 166 -4.88 -4.99 -0.86
N LEU A 167 -4.35 -3.79 -0.74
CA LEU A 167 -4.61 -2.62 -1.55
C LEU A 167 -3.39 -2.37 -2.42
N VAL A 168 -3.52 -2.54 -3.73
CA VAL A 168 -2.44 -2.33 -4.71
C VAL A 168 -2.31 -0.84 -5.01
N TYR A 169 -1.17 -0.24 -4.71
CA TYR A 169 -0.98 1.20 -4.93
C TYR A 169 -0.12 1.57 -6.14
N LYS A 170 0.60 0.61 -6.71
CA LYS A 170 1.30 0.69 -8.00
C LYS A 170 1.10 -0.61 -8.77
N ASP A 171 1.23 -0.56 -10.10
CA ASP A 171 1.13 -1.74 -10.93
C ASP A 171 2.06 -2.85 -10.44
N THR A 172 1.49 -4.03 -10.27
CA THR A 172 2.12 -5.16 -9.61
C THR A 172 1.86 -6.45 -10.38
N GLN A 173 2.87 -7.29 -10.49
CA GLN A 173 2.74 -8.66 -10.99
C GLN A 173 2.83 -9.67 -9.86
N LEU A 174 1.84 -10.54 -9.75
CA LEU A 174 1.76 -11.64 -8.79
C LEU A 174 1.34 -12.94 -9.49
N GLY A 175 1.44 -14.07 -8.81
CA GLY A 175 0.71 -15.28 -9.16
C GLY A 175 -0.80 -15.01 -9.28
N SER A 176 -1.47 -15.77 -10.14
CA SER A 176 -2.92 -15.60 -10.40
C SER A 176 -3.80 -16.26 -9.32
N ASP A 177 -3.41 -16.13 -8.05
CA ASP A 177 -3.99 -16.90 -6.93
C ASP A 177 -4.80 -16.04 -5.95
N TYR A 178 -4.91 -14.73 -6.22
CA TYR A 178 -5.53 -13.79 -5.30
C TYR A 178 -6.82 -13.22 -5.89
N THR A 179 -7.94 -13.50 -5.24
CA THR A 179 -9.28 -13.01 -5.66
C THR A 179 -9.32 -11.49 -5.76
N ILE A 180 -9.53 -10.95 -6.95
CA ILE A 180 -9.79 -9.52 -7.16
C ILE A 180 -11.28 -9.26 -6.88
N TRP A 181 -11.61 -8.48 -5.83
CA TRP A 181 -12.98 -8.23 -5.42
C TRP A 181 -13.40 -6.76 -5.37
N GLY A 182 -12.44 -5.84 -5.60
CA GLY A 182 -12.74 -4.41 -5.60
C GLY A 182 -11.75 -3.57 -6.38
N LYS A 183 -12.14 -2.30 -6.60
CA LYS A 183 -11.30 -1.25 -7.19
C LYS A 183 -11.37 0.00 -6.33
N ILE A 184 -10.23 0.56 -5.97
CA ILE A 184 -10.12 1.83 -5.24
C ILE A 184 -10.59 2.95 -6.15
N THR A 185 -11.56 3.73 -5.68
CA THR A 185 -12.11 4.91 -6.37
C THR A 185 -11.72 6.23 -5.69
N LYS A 186 -11.27 6.15 -4.42
CA LYS A 186 -10.73 7.29 -3.65
C LYS A 186 -9.65 6.80 -2.69
N GLY A 187 -8.59 7.57 -2.49
CA GLY A 187 -7.53 7.29 -1.52
C GLY A 187 -6.30 6.59 -2.11
N LEU A 188 -6.21 6.41 -3.44
CA LEU A 188 -5.02 5.83 -4.07
C LEU A 188 -3.77 6.72 -3.87
N ASP A 189 -3.94 8.03 -3.88
CA ASP A 189 -2.90 9.03 -3.60
C ASP A 189 -2.37 8.92 -2.15
N LEU A 190 -3.25 8.65 -1.20
CA LEU A 190 -2.87 8.35 0.18
C LEU A 190 -1.97 7.12 0.24
N LEU A 191 -2.37 6.02 -0.42
CA LEU A 191 -1.58 4.78 -0.43
C LEU A 191 -0.20 4.98 -1.08
N ASN A 192 -0.12 5.77 -2.15
CA ASN A 192 1.16 6.13 -2.78
C ASN A 192 2.06 6.91 -1.83
N LYS A 193 1.52 7.85 -1.05
CA LYS A 193 2.28 8.58 -0.02
C LYS A 193 2.79 7.63 1.07
N VAL A 194 1.95 6.69 1.53
CA VAL A 194 2.38 5.65 2.50
C VAL A 194 3.51 4.80 1.93
N GLY A 195 3.40 4.37 0.67
CA GLY A 195 4.45 3.64 -0.03
C GLY A 195 5.76 4.43 -0.15
N THR A 196 5.69 5.75 -0.34
CA THR A 196 6.87 6.65 -0.41
C THR A 196 7.57 6.76 0.95
N VAL A 197 6.82 6.83 2.04
CA VAL A 197 7.37 6.80 3.42
C VAL A 197 8.11 5.49 3.66
N GLY A 198 7.53 4.36 3.25
CA GLY A 198 8.18 3.06 3.24
C GLY A 198 7.82 2.15 4.40
N ALA A 199 8.56 1.06 4.48
CA ALA A 199 8.37 0.03 5.49
C ALA A 199 9.62 -0.20 6.33
N TYR A 200 9.44 -0.86 7.48
CA TYR A 200 10.51 -1.24 8.39
C TYR A 200 10.32 -2.65 8.92
N LYS A 201 11.40 -3.26 9.34
CA LYS A 201 11.43 -4.48 10.15
C LYS A 201 12.16 -4.22 11.45
N ILE A 202 11.94 -5.09 12.43
CA ILE A 202 12.72 -5.11 13.68
C ILE A 202 13.81 -6.16 13.52
N ASN A 203 15.05 -5.76 13.77
CA ASN A 203 16.19 -6.67 13.81
C ASN A 203 16.08 -7.56 15.06
N SER A 204 16.10 -8.88 14.87
CA SER A 204 15.98 -9.84 15.96
C SER A 204 17.18 -9.85 16.92
N SER A 205 18.35 -9.36 16.50
CA SER A 205 19.59 -9.39 17.29
C SER A 205 19.67 -8.23 18.27
N ASP A 206 19.20 -7.03 17.93
CA ASP A 206 19.34 -5.83 18.75
C ASP A 206 18.00 -5.11 19.01
N ASN A 207 16.90 -5.69 18.52
CA ASN A 207 15.53 -5.17 18.63
C ASN A 207 15.35 -3.73 18.10
N LYS A 208 16.19 -3.32 17.11
CA LYS A 208 16.09 -1.98 16.50
C LYS A 208 15.38 -2.03 15.16
N PRO A 209 14.60 -0.98 14.82
CA PRO A 209 13.98 -0.87 13.51
C PRO A 209 15.01 -0.54 12.43
N TYR A 210 14.83 -1.14 11.25
CA TYR A 210 15.58 -0.81 10.04
C TYR A 210 14.65 -0.74 8.83
N TYR A 211 15.00 0.06 7.83
CA TYR A 211 14.25 0.15 6.58
C TYR A 211 14.26 -1.19 5.84
N ALA A 212 13.08 -1.60 5.34
CA ALA A 212 12.91 -2.81 4.56
C ALA A 212 11.94 -2.55 3.41
N SER A 213 12.10 -3.28 2.31
CA SER A 213 11.14 -3.23 1.18
C SER A 213 9.87 -4.03 1.45
N ASP A 214 9.84 -4.85 2.49
CA ASP A 214 8.71 -5.64 2.98
C ASP A 214 8.71 -5.65 4.50
N GLY A 215 7.70 -5.08 5.14
CA GLY A 215 7.64 -4.98 6.60
C GLY A 215 6.43 -4.19 7.08
N TYR A 216 6.50 -3.69 8.30
CA TYR A 216 5.48 -2.79 8.85
C TYR A 216 5.55 -1.41 8.18
N PRO A 217 4.40 -0.77 7.86
CA PRO A 217 4.44 0.60 7.33
C PRO A 217 5.01 1.56 8.36
N ILE A 218 5.99 2.40 7.96
CA ILE A 218 6.58 3.44 8.83
C ILE A 218 5.51 4.45 9.25
N GLN A 219 4.61 4.83 8.31
CA GLN A 219 3.38 5.52 8.65
C GLN A 219 2.32 4.48 9.01
N PRO A 220 2.00 4.26 10.29
CA PRO A 220 0.96 3.31 10.67
C PRO A 220 -0.39 3.71 10.07
N ILE A 221 -1.07 2.76 9.45
CA ILE A 221 -2.43 2.94 8.93
C ILE A 221 -3.40 2.14 9.80
N GLU A 222 -4.25 2.90 10.50
CA GLU A 222 -5.34 2.38 11.31
C GLU A 222 -6.64 2.41 10.51
N LEU A 223 -7.37 1.32 10.48
CA LEU A 223 -8.74 1.25 10.00
C LEU A 223 -9.67 1.64 11.16
N ARG A 224 -10.11 2.89 11.22
CA ARG A 224 -10.98 3.39 12.29
C ARG A 224 -12.38 2.85 12.23
N LYS A 225 -12.90 2.76 11.00
CA LYS A 225 -14.23 2.25 10.72
C LYS A 225 -14.29 1.71 9.30
N VAL A 226 -14.91 0.56 9.13
CA VAL A 226 -15.19 0.00 7.81
C VAL A 226 -16.70 -0.17 7.64
N SER A 227 -17.24 0.36 6.55
CA SER A 227 -18.67 0.31 6.26
C SER A 227 -18.92 -0.11 4.81
N VAL A 228 -20.08 -0.73 4.57
CA VAL A 228 -20.54 -1.17 3.24
C VAL A 228 -21.92 -0.62 2.92
N LYS A 229 -22.11 -0.21 1.65
CA LYS A 229 -23.35 0.38 1.15
C LYS A 229 -23.71 -0.16 -0.24
#